data_dbe7ecf9482b08a9cc735d83dca6cad6
#
_entry.id   dbe7ecf9482b08a9cc735d83dca6cad6
#
_cell.length_a   1.000
_cell.length_b   1.000
_cell.length_c   1.000
_cell.angle_alpha   90.00
_cell.angle_beta   90.00
_cell.angle_gamma   90.00
#
_symmetry.space_group_name_H-M   'P 1'
#
loop_
_entity.id
_entity.type
_entity.pdbx_description
1 polymer ?
#
loop_
_entity_poly.entity_id
_entity_poly.type
_entity_poly.pdbx_seq_one_letter_code
_entity_poly.pdbx_strand_id
1 'polypeptide(L)'
;MSENIIQLNEDLIKHDLKDLVRSSVEETLNALLDKEADELVRAEKYERSANRQGYRSGHYKRSFHTIAGQVELKVPKLKGVPFETAIIGIR
;
A
#
# COMPACT_ATOMS: atom_id res chain seq x y z
N MET A 1 -26.94 -27.02 15.87
CA MET A 1 -25.96 -27.17 15.59
C MET A 1 -25.14 -26.36 14.80
N SER A 2 -24.07 -26.01 15.32
CA SER A 2 -23.19 -25.11 14.72
C SER A 2 -22.58 -25.66 13.49
N GLU A 3 -22.42 -26.94 13.39
CA GLU A 3 -21.80 -27.48 12.22
C GLU A 3 -22.60 -27.20 10.98
N ASN A 4 -23.90 -27.19 11.11
CA ASN A 4 -24.74 -26.95 9.96
C ASN A 4 -24.53 -25.56 9.42
N ILE A 5 -24.38 -24.62 10.30
CA ILE A 5 -24.20 -23.26 9.88
C ILE A 5 -22.89 -23.11 9.15
N ILE A 6 -21.88 -23.76 9.65
CA ILE A 6 -20.58 -23.65 9.00
C ILE A 6 -20.58 -24.26 7.63
N GLN A 7 -21.27 -25.36 7.48
CA GLN A 7 -21.27 -26.05 6.20
C GLN A 7 -22.02 -25.32 5.12
N LEU A 8 -23.00 -24.55 5.52
CA LEU A 8 -23.86 -23.94 4.57
C LEU A 8 -23.21 -23.15 3.50
N ASN A 9 -22.19 -22.43 3.81
CA ASN A 9 -21.59 -21.53 2.84
C ASN A 9 -20.11 -21.62 2.82
N GLU A 10 -19.62 -22.80 2.67
CA GLU A 10 -18.20 -22.99 2.67
C GLU A 10 -17.52 -22.23 1.56
N ASP A 11 -18.10 -22.28 0.35
CA ASP A 11 -17.51 -21.57 -0.77
C ASP A 11 -17.59 -20.07 -0.58
N LEU A 12 -18.68 -19.63 -0.02
CA LEU A 12 -18.84 -18.20 0.23
C LEU A 12 -17.85 -17.72 1.28
N ILE A 13 -17.64 -18.52 2.31
CA ILE A 13 -16.68 -18.17 3.35
C ILE A 13 -15.28 -18.10 2.78
N LYS A 14 -14.93 -19.04 1.92
CA LYS A 14 -13.61 -19.01 1.30
C LYS A 14 -13.44 -17.77 0.44
N HIS A 15 -14.48 -17.41 -0.28
CA HIS A 15 -14.44 -16.22 -1.12
C HIS A 15 -14.28 -14.97 -0.25
N ASP A 16 -15.02 -14.91 0.84
CA ASP A 16 -14.92 -13.75 1.72
C ASP A 16 -13.56 -13.66 2.38
N LEU A 17 -12.98 -14.79 2.74
CA LEU A 17 -11.67 -14.79 3.34
C LEU A 17 -10.60 -14.29 2.36
N LYS A 18 -10.69 -14.74 1.12
CA LYS A 18 -9.76 -14.27 0.11
C LYS A 18 -9.87 -12.78 -0.07
N ASP A 19 -11.08 -12.29 -0.12
CA ASP A 19 -11.28 -10.87 -0.32
C ASP A 19 -10.77 -10.07 0.87
N LEU A 20 -10.99 -10.59 2.06
CA LEU A 20 -10.51 -9.92 3.26
C LEU A 20 -8.99 -9.88 3.31
N VAL A 21 -8.35 -10.98 2.97
CA VAL A 21 -6.90 -11.01 2.94
C VAL A 21 -6.35 -10.04 1.90
N ARG A 22 -6.96 -10.04 0.72
CA ARG A 22 -6.53 -9.12 -0.33
C ARG A 22 -6.68 -7.66 0.12
N SER A 23 -7.79 -7.35 0.75
CA SER A 23 -8.03 -5.99 1.25
C SER A 23 -7.03 -5.61 2.32
N SER A 24 -6.70 -6.54 3.20
CA SER A 24 -5.72 -6.27 4.23
C SER A 24 -4.34 -6.02 3.65
N VAL A 25 -3.97 -6.79 2.64
CA VAL A 25 -2.69 -6.60 1.98
C VAL A 25 -2.66 -5.24 1.30
N GLU A 26 -3.75 -4.90 0.62
CA GLU A 26 -3.83 -3.62 -0.06
C GLU A 26 -3.68 -2.46 0.92
N GLU A 27 -4.40 -2.54 2.02
CA GLU A 27 -4.36 -1.50 3.03
C GLU A 27 -2.98 -1.37 3.64
N THR A 28 -2.36 -2.51 3.94
CA THR A 28 -1.05 -2.51 4.55
C THR A 28 0.00 -1.94 3.62
N LEU A 29 -0.04 -2.34 2.35
CA LEU A 29 0.93 -1.83 1.39
C LEU A 29 0.78 -0.33 1.20
N ASN A 30 -0.46 0.15 1.14
CA ASN A 30 -0.67 1.57 0.99
C ASN A 30 -0.18 2.35 2.21
N ALA A 31 -0.36 1.79 3.39
CA ALA A 31 0.15 2.43 4.60
C ALA A 31 1.67 2.48 4.61
N LEU A 32 2.30 1.41 4.14
CA LEU A 32 3.75 1.38 4.08
C LEU A 32 4.30 2.37 3.06
N LEU A 33 3.61 2.50 1.93
CA LEU A 33 4.02 3.50 0.93
C LEU A 33 3.97 4.90 1.49
N ASP A 34 2.91 5.21 2.22
CA ASP A 34 2.81 6.52 2.84
C ASP A 34 3.89 6.74 3.87
N LYS A 35 4.19 5.71 4.64
CA LYS A 35 5.22 5.84 5.65
C LYS A 35 6.58 6.07 5.04
N GLU A 36 6.89 5.34 3.97
CA GLU A 36 8.17 5.53 3.30
C GLU A 36 8.29 6.92 2.71
N ALA A 37 7.21 7.39 2.11
CA ALA A 37 7.24 8.72 1.52
C ALA A 37 7.46 9.79 2.57
N ASP A 38 6.79 9.65 3.71
CA ASP A 38 6.94 10.61 4.79
C ASP A 38 8.36 10.62 5.33
N GLU A 39 8.95 9.45 5.45
CA GLU A 39 10.30 9.35 5.96
C GLU A 39 11.31 9.98 5.01
N LEU A 40 11.10 9.80 3.72
CA LEU A 40 11.98 10.41 2.74
C LEU A 40 11.89 11.93 2.76
N VAL A 41 10.69 12.44 2.83
CA VAL A 41 10.51 13.89 2.89
C VAL A 41 11.13 14.45 4.15
N ARG A 42 10.99 13.75 5.25
CA ARG A 42 11.55 14.22 6.52
C ARG A 42 13.06 14.19 6.49
N ALA A 43 13.65 13.15 5.92
CA ALA A 43 15.11 13.07 5.83
C ALA A 43 15.65 14.18 4.97
N GLU A 44 14.95 14.49 3.88
CA GLU A 44 15.37 15.55 3.00
C GLU A 44 15.38 16.89 3.73
N LYS A 45 14.40 17.12 4.56
CA LYS A 45 14.33 18.34 5.31
C LYS A 45 15.51 18.50 6.25
N TYR A 46 15.95 17.42 6.85
CA TYR A 46 17.04 17.51 7.79
C TYR A 46 18.39 17.69 7.11
N GLU A 47 18.50 17.17 5.91
CA GLU A 47 19.79 17.25 5.24
C GLU A 47 19.99 18.49 4.42
N ARG A 48 18.95 19.19 4.08
CA ARG A 48 19.06 20.30 3.19
C ARG A 48 18.64 21.58 3.85
N SER A 49 19.05 22.67 3.27
CA SER A 49 18.61 23.93 3.82
C SER A 49 17.15 24.12 3.47
N ALA A 50 16.57 25.09 4.10
CA ALA A 50 15.16 25.30 4.01
C ALA A 50 14.65 25.62 2.62
N ASN A 51 15.51 26.02 1.74
CA ASN A 51 15.06 26.42 0.45
C ASN A 51 14.62 25.30 -0.39
N ARG A 52 15.11 24.11 -0.20
CA ARG A 52 14.81 23.00 -1.05
C ARG A 52 14.29 21.87 -0.25
N GLN A 53 13.01 21.79 -0.11
CA GLN A 53 12.40 20.73 0.64
C GLN A 53 11.57 19.88 -0.25
N GLY A 54 11.61 18.58 -0.04
CA GLY A 54 10.70 17.70 -0.71
C GLY A 54 9.34 17.78 -0.07
N TYR A 55 8.33 17.46 -0.81
CA TYR A 55 6.99 17.42 -0.27
C TYR A 55 6.13 16.49 -1.12
N ARG A 56 5.02 16.08 -0.54
CA ARG A 56 4.09 15.18 -1.21
C ARG A 56 3.13 16.00 -2.05
N SER A 57 2.84 15.53 -3.25
CA SER A 57 1.94 16.26 -4.12
C SER A 57 0.87 15.35 -4.68
N GLY A 58 0.27 14.55 -3.81
CA GLY A 58 -0.81 13.68 -4.22
C GLY A 58 -0.36 12.26 -4.41
N HIS A 59 -1.17 11.50 -5.13
CA HIS A 59 -0.91 10.07 -5.33
C HIS A 59 -1.25 9.72 -6.76
N TYR A 60 -0.70 8.62 -7.24
CA TYR A 60 -1.19 8.04 -8.47
C TYR A 60 -1.48 6.57 -8.19
N LYS A 61 -2.34 5.97 -9.01
CA LYS A 61 -2.78 4.60 -8.80
C LYS A 61 -1.94 3.66 -9.63
N ARG A 62 -1.71 2.49 -9.10
CA ARG A 62 -0.96 1.47 -9.78
C ARG A 62 -1.47 0.11 -9.36
N SER A 63 -1.68 -0.78 -10.32
CA SER A 63 -2.07 -2.15 -10.02
C SER A 63 -0.84 -2.96 -9.65
N PHE A 64 -1.00 -3.84 -8.70
CA PHE A 64 0.11 -4.63 -8.22
C PHE A 64 -0.42 -6.04 -7.91
N HIS A 65 0.27 -7.04 -8.41
CA HIS A 65 -0.14 -8.42 -8.19
C HIS A 65 0.56 -8.98 -6.96
N THR A 66 -0.23 -9.57 -6.08
CA THR A 66 0.34 -10.19 -4.88
C THR A 66 -0.16 -11.62 -4.81
N ILE A 67 0.39 -12.36 -3.87
CA ILE A 67 -0.09 -13.71 -3.63
C ILE A 67 -1.56 -13.71 -3.26
N ALA A 68 -2.00 -12.66 -2.61
CA ALA A 68 -3.38 -12.54 -2.20
C ALA A 68 -4.29 -12.05 -3.31
N GLY A 69 -3.73 -11.68 -4.46
CA GLY A 69 -4.50 -11.19 -5.57
C GLY A 69 -4.03 -9.83 -6.02
N GLN A 70 -4.77 -9.24 -6.92
CA GLN A 70 -4.40 -7.93 -7.45
C GLN A 70 -4.92 -6.85 -6.54
N VAL A 71 -4.07 -5.90 -6.21
CA VAL A 71 -4.43 -4.78 -5.36
C VAL A 71 -4.14 -3.49 -6.08
N GLU A 72 -4.74 -2.43 -5.62
CA GLU A 72 -4.51 -1.11 -6.17
C GLU A 72 -3.69 -0.30 -5.20
N LEU A 73 -2.53 0.12 -5.62
CA LEU A 73 -1.66 0.92 -4.78
C LEU A 73 -1.86 2.40 -5.07
N LYS A 74 -1.84 3.19 -4.02
CA LYS A 74 -1.87 4.63 -4.14
C LYS A 74 -0.46 5.11 -3.83
N VAL A 75 0.31 5.33 -4.87
CA VAL A 75 1.72 5.65 -4.71
C VAL A 75 1.87 7.15 -4.53
N PRO A 76 2.49 7.58 -3.43
CA PRO A 76 2.65 9.02 -3.21
C PRO A 76 3.54 9.63 -4.27
N LYS A 77 3.19 10.81 -4.69
CA LYS A 77 4.01 11.59 -5.60
C LYS A 77 4.84 12.54 -4.76
N LEU A 78 6.13 12.53 -4.98
CA LEU A 78 7.03 13.39 -4.24
C LEU A 78 7.67 14.37 -5.18
N LYS A 79 7.82 15.59 -4.72
CA LYS A 79 8.52 16.61 -5.45
C LYS A 79 9.77 16.96 -4.70
N GLY A 80 10.86 17.11 -5.42
CA GLY A 80 12.13 17.46 -4.80
C GLY A 80 12.90 16.29 -4.24
N VAL A 81 12.30 15.11 -4.24
CA VAL A 81 12.93 13.91 -3.71
C VAL A 81 12.55 12.76 -4.61
N PRO A 82 13.49 11.98 -5.10
CA PRO A 82 13.10 10.78 -5.85
C PRO A 82 12.52 9.75 -4.91
N PHE A 83 11.46 9.09 -5.35
CA PHE A 83 10.82 8.09 -4.52
C PHE A 83 10.92 6.73 -5.20
N GLU A 84 11.77 5.89 -4.67
CA GLU A 84 11.89 4.53 -5.14
C GLU A 84 11.62 3.64 -3.96
N THR A 85 10.60 2.85 -4.06
CA THR A 85 10.22 2.02 -2.94
C THR A 85 10.48 0.56 -3.26
N ALA A 86 10.94 -0.17 -2.28
CA ALA A 86 11.17 -1.59 -2.43
C ALA A 86 9.88 -2.35 -2.66
N ILE A 87 8.77 -1.78 -2.25
CA ILE A 87 7.49 -2.44 -2.40
C ILE A 87 7.14 -2.63 -3.86
N ILE A 88 7.36 -1.61 -4.66
CA ILE A 88 7.00 -1.69 -6.06
C ILE A 88 8.14 -2.24 -6.91
N GLY A 89 9.31 -2.25 -6.42
CA GLY A 89 10.41 -2.82 -7.14
C GLY A 89 11.00 -1.91 -8.15
N ILE A 90 10.76 -0.74 -8.08
CA ILE A 90 11.42 0.20 -8.86
C ILE A 90 11.42 0.10 -10.24
N ARG A 91 11.05 -0.12 -10.88
CA ARG A 91 11.12 -0.03 -12.18
C ARG A 91 9.99 -0.19 -12.75
#